data_9f432a762eb75385600363613270a352
#
_entry.id   9f432a762eb75385600363613270a352
#
_cell.length_a   1.000
_cell.length_b   1.000
_cell.length_c   1.000
_cell.angle_alpha   90.00
_cell.angle_beta   90.00
_cell.angle_gamma   90.00
#
_symmetry.space_group_name_H-M   'P 1'
#
loop_
_entity.id
_entity.type
_entity.pdbx_description
1 polymer ?
#
loop_
_entity_poly.entity_id
_entity_poly.type
_entity_poly.pdbx_seq_one_letter_code
_entity_poly.pdbx_strand_id
1 'polypeptide(L)'
;MRLSLNITDRLSKLIALIFITAFIGCEENSENSSTYFGGKIMNPKSNHVVLYENEVVVDTFYLDKNNTFLGEISSLKEGLYYFKHGNEHQYIYLEPKDSVLIRLNTWNFDETLSFSGKGAERNNLLIDSFLESEKDEKDFYAYYDLPPNKFREKVDSTEKIKLDRYNDFVSNHPQETKKYNSVLKMALTYPLYTMVENYPMAHSAKVNDGKHDEINKDFYKHRDEIILDKDSIMYFYAYRDYVVSNLYNKVNTSGLDISSDEFTIDLLKTIASEMKSKDSRNAMLRQTVITHFYRKSSCDVNNDAFDTYLNLSSNQEDKKLVTNLLRDVKRIQKGVKIEDFNITDYNKTKRSIKSVIKNKNTVLYFWNSEYMSKDYIADRIKYLSKKHPTVKFVGVKILGDHTDRIYKIDIKSQYYLEADSKANSFLTSKMPRTILINKKGYVANAYASLTSRNIYKQIESLTQK
;
A
#
# COMPACT_ATOMS: atom_id res chain seq x y z
N MET A 1 63.71 -10.75 -73.72
CA MET A 1 62.36 -11.37 -73.76
C MET A 1 61.56 -10.83 -72.57
N ARG A 2 60.43 -10.23 -72.81
CA ARG A 2 59.63 -9.34 -71.95
C ARG A 2 59.09 -10.06 -70.73
N LEU A 3 59.29 -9.45 -69.61
CA LEU A 3 58.50 -9.73 -68.39
C LEU A 3 57.66 -8.52 -68.12
N SER A 4 56.48 -8.48 -68.69
CA SER A 4 55.33 -7.63 -68.30
C SER A 4 54.29 -8.48 -67.73
N LEU A 5 54.22 -8.65 -66.42
CA LEU A 5 53.13 -9.32 -65.75
C LEU A 5 52.80 -8.67 -64.40
N ASN A 6 51.62 -8.10 -64.39
CA ASN A 6 50.72 -8.09 -63.28
C ASN A 6 50.85 -7.05 -62.16
N ILE A 7 50.97 -5.78 -62.53
CA ILE A 7 50.66 -4.69 -61.60
C ILE A 7 49.10 -4.61 -61.37
N THR A 8 48.31 -4.87 -62.42
CA THR A 8 46.84 -4.86 -62.30
C THR A 8 46.24 -5.96 -61.43
N ASP A 9 46.85 -7.16 -61.43
CA ASP A 9 46.38 -8.29 -60.61
C ASP A 9 46.74 -8.13 -59.12
N ARG A 10 47.83 -7.45 -58.83
CA ARG A 10 48.21 -7.10 -57.44
C ARG A 10 47.38 -5.95 -56.92
N LEU A 11 46.99 -4.96 -57.76
CA LEU A 11 46.14 -3.84 -57.38
C LEU A 11 44.70 -4.30 -57.11
N SER A 12 44.18 -5.23 -57.93
CA SER A 12 42.85 -5.77 -57.74
C SER A 12 42.71 -6.62 -56.46
N LYS A 13 43.75 -7.39 -56.11
CA LYS A 13 43.86 -8.17 -54.86
C LYS A 13 44.05 -7.28 -53.65
N LEU A 14 44.75 -6.15 -53.77
CA LEU A 14 44.87 -5.16 -52.69
C LEU A 14 43.58 -4.40 -52.45
N ILE A 15 42.84 -4.02 -53.51
CA ILE A 15 41.53 -3.36 -53.41
C ILE A 15 40.48 -4.32 -52.85
N ALA A 16 40.49 -5.62 -53.26
CA ALA A 16 39.62 -6.63 -52.65
C ALA A 16 39.92 -6.89 -51.16
N LEU A 17 41.21 -6.82 -50.75
CA LEU A 17 41.56 -6.97 -49.34
C LEU A 17 41.14 -5.74 -48.48
N ILE A 18 41.18 -4.53 -49.04
CA ILE A 18 40.69 -3.29 -48.39
C ILE A 18 39.18 -3.29 -48.28
N PHE A 19 38.44 -3.86 -49.24
CA PHE A 19 36.96 -4.02 -49.16
C PHE A 19 36.51 -5.07 -48.15
N ILE A 20 37.33 -6.12 -47.90
CA ILE A 20 37.01 -7.14 -46.89
C ILE A 20 37.30 -6.63 -45.49
N THR A 21 38.28 -5.74 -45.29
CA THR A 21 38.55 -5.13 -43.97
C THR A 21 37.59 -4.01 -43.61
N ALA A 22 36.84 -3.43 -44.58
CA ALA A 22 35.81 -2.43 -44.31
C ALA A 22 34.47 -3.02 -43.78
N PHE A 23 34.32 -4.35 -43.81
CA PHE A 23 33.12 -5.05 -43.28
C PHE A 23 33.31 -5.69 -41.88
N ILE A 24 34.50 -5.57 -41.29
CA ILE A 24 34.82 -6.08 -39.92
C ILE A 24 34.92 -4.87 -38.95
N GLY A 25 34.06 -3.91 -39.07
CA GLY A 25 34.08 -2.70 -38.25
C GLY A 25 32.70 -2.22 -37.78
N CYS A 26 31.69 -3.09 -37.76
CA CYS A 26 30.58 -2.93 -36.87
C CYS A 26 30.70 -4.01 -35.79
N GLU A 27 31.57 -3.81 -34.80
CA GLU A 27 31.15 -4.17 -33.45
C GLU A 27 29.89 -3.37 -33.22
N GLU A 28 28.73 -4.05 -33.10
CA GLU A 28 27.63 -3.51 -32.36
C GLU A 28 28.22 -3.10 -31.03
N ASN A 29 28.55 -1.81 -30.89
CA ASN A 29 28.62 -1.20 -29.59
C ASN A 29 27.36 -1.69 -28.90
N SER A 30 27.49 -2.45 -27.84
CA SER A 30 26.40 -2.71 -26.92
C SER A 30 25.87 -1.33 -26.60
N GLU A 31 24.82 -0.90 -27.34
CA GLU A 31 24.19 0.39 -27.09
C GLU A 31 23.89 0.38 -25.60
N ASN A 32 24.49 1.31 -24.89
CA ASN A 32 24.26 1.51 -23.48
C ASN A 32 22.73 1.53 -23.29
N SER A 33 22.18 0.42 -22.78
CA SER A 33 20.74 0.25 -22.57
C SER A 33 20.29 0.95 -21.28
N SER A 34 21.04 1.96 -20.88
CA SER A 34 20.81 2.70 -19.65
C SER A 34 19.53 3.50 -19.70
N THR A 35 18.75 3.36 -18.65
CA THR A 35 17.54 4.15 -18.40
C THR A 35 17.88 5.20 -17.36
N TYR A 36 17.44 6.43 -17.56
CA TYR A 36 17.68 7.53 -16.64
C TYR A 36 16.39 7.93 -15.92
N PHE A 37 16.47 8.02 -14.60
CA PHE A 37 15.42 8.55 -13.76
C PHE A 37 15.97 9.67 -12.89
N GLY A 38 15.31 10.84 -12.92
CA GLY A 38 15.76 12.00 -12.19
C GLY A 38 14.67 13.02 -11.94
N GLY A 39 15.07 14.20 -11.46
CA GLY A 39 14.12 15.29 -11.31
C GLY A 39 14.42 16.28 -10.22
N LYS A 40 13.42 17.13 -9.91
CA LYS A 40 13.48 18.15 -8.88
C LYS A 40 12.29 18.05 -7.94
N ILE A 41 12.57 18.02 -6.63
CA ILE A 41 11.55 17.98 -5.58
C ILE A 41 11.55 19.31 -4.82
N MET A 42 10.44 20.00 -4.84
CA MET A 42 10.22 21.19 -4.03
C MET A 42 9.73 20.80 -2.64
N ASN A 43 10.25 21.47 -1.60
CA ASN A 43 9.93 21.21 -0.19
C ASN A 43 10.16 19.74 0.25
N PRO A 44 11.34 19.15 0.00
CA PRO A 44 11.57 17.72 0.20
C PRO A 44 11.33 17.28 1.64
N LYS A 45 10.72 16.10 1.80
CA LYS A 45 10.46 15.44 3.11
C LYS A 45 11.53 14.42 3.46
N SER A 46 12.39 14.08 2.52
CA SER A 46 13.50 13.14 2.63
C SER A 46 14.70 13.68 1.83
N ASN A 47 15.89 13.16 2.07
CA ASN A 47 17.07 13.46 1.27
C ASN A 47 17.27 12.49 0.08
N HIS A 48 16.29 11.62 -0.20
CA HIS A 48 16.37 10.62 -1.26
C HIS A 48 15.00 10.30 -1.86
N VAL A 49 15.03 9.73 -3.05
CA VAL A 49 13.92 9.07 -3.75
C VAL A 49 14.28 7.60 -3.91
N VAL A 50 13.35 6.70 -3.64
CA VAL A 50 13.55 5.25 -3.80
C VAL A 50 12.64 4.73 -4.88
N LEU A 51 13.18 4.01 -5.85
CA LEU A 51 12.43 3.34 -6.92
C LEU A 51 12.20 1.88 -6.53
N TYR A 52 10.99 1.40 -6.76
CA TYR A 52 10.56 0.04 -6.44
C TYR A 52 9.95 -0.68 -7.63
N GLU A 53 10.18 -1.98 -7.72
CA GLU A 53 9.41 -2.93 -8.53
C GLU A 53 8.77 -3.96 -7.59
N ASN A 54 7.45 -4.05 -7.56
CA ASN A 54 6.72 -5.03 -6.75
C ASN A 54 7.28 -5.16 -5.31
N GLU A 55 7.36 -4.03 -4.58
CA GLU A 55 7.86 -3.92 -3.21
C GLU A 55 9.38 -4.16 -3.02
N VAL A 56 10.11 -4.50 -4.08
CA VAL A 56 11.57 -4.64 -4.05
C VAL A 56 12.23 -3.32 -4.47
N VAL A 57 13.22 -2.89 -3.69
CA VAL A 57 14.01 -1.70 -4.01
C VAL A 57 14.84 -1.98 -5.27
N VAL A 58 14.64 -1.15 -6.29
CA VAL A 58 15.44 -1.15 -7.52
C VAL A 58 16.68 -0.26 -7.33
N ASP A 59 16.47 0.98 -6.87
CA ASP A 59 17.53 1.92 -6.62
C ASP A 59 17.11 3.03 -5.64
N THR A 60 18.11 3.76 -5.12
CA THR A 60 17.94 4.90 -4.22
C THR A 60 18.75 6.10 -4.71
N PHE A 61 18.07 7.17 -5.07
CA PHE A 61 18.64 8.40 -5.62
C PHE A 61 18.68 9.49 -4.56
N TYR A 62 19.87 10.00 -4.24
CA TYR A 62 20.03 11.05 -3.24
C TYR A 62 19.86 12.44 -3.87
N LEU A 63 19.17 13.33 -3.15
CA LEU A 63 19.02 14.73 -3.56
C LEU A 63 20.33 15.51 -3.31
N ASP A 64 20.66 16.32 -4.28
CA ASP A 64 21.73 17.32 -4.14
C ASP A 64 21.26 18.57 -3.36
N LYS A 65 22.17 19.56 -3.21
CA LYS A 65 21.88 20.84 -2.52
C LYS A 65 20.77 21.69 -3.18
N ASN A 66 20.43 21.39 -4.44
CA ASN A 66 19.38 22.07 -5.21
C ASN A 66 18.06 21.28 -5.19
N ASN A 67 17.99 20.20 -4.38
CA ASN A 67 16.87 19.25 -4.33
C ASN A 67 16.64 18.56 -5.67
N THR A 68 17.68 18.30 -6.45
CA THR A 68 17.66 17.55 -7.70
C THR A 68 18.35 16.21 -7.52
N PHE A 69 17.93 15.24 -8.31
CA PHE A 69 18.57 13.93 -8.41
C PHE A 69 18.59 13.47 -9.86
N LEU A 70 19.53 12.63 -10.19
CA LEU A 70 19.63 11.92 -11.47
C LEU A 70 20.34 10.61 -11.22
N GLY A 71 19.73 9.51 -11.65
CA GLY A 71 20.34 8.20 -11.59
C GLY A 71 20.27 7.48 -12.91
N GLU A 72 21.25 6.62 -13.14
CA GLU A 72 21.32 5.69 -14.24
C GLU A 72 20.96 4.30 -13.75
N ILE A 73 19.97 3.67 -14.38
CA ILE A 73 19.50 2.32 -14.05
C ILE A 73 19.96 1.37 -15.16
N SER A 74 20.93 0.56 -14.85
CA SER A 74 21.44 -0.44 -15.78
C SER A 74 20.50 -1.63 -15.86
N SER A 75 20.23 -2.15 -17.07
CA SER A 75 19.44 -3.38 -17.30
C SER A 75 18.00 -3.31 -16.76
N LEU A 76 17.38 -2.13 -16.78
CA LEU A 76 15.97 -1.97 -16.42
C LEU A 76 15.09 -2.82 -17.36
N LYS A 77 14.11 -3.53 -16.79
CA LYS A 77 13.08 -4.24 -17.54
C LYS A 77 11.89 -3.30 -17.76
N GLU A 78 11.26 -3.43 -18.91
CA GLU A 78 9.99 -2.75 -19.16
C GLU A 78 8.94 -3.12 -18.11
N GLY A 79 8.32 -2.11 -17.48
CA GLY A 79 7.27 -2.35 -16.51
C GLY A 79 6.75 -1.12 -15.78
N LEU A 80 5.72 -1.40 -14.97
CA LEU A 80 5.22 -0.45 -14.00
C LEU A 80 6.11 -0.52 -12.76
N TYR A 81 6.56 0.62 -12.32
CA TYR A 81 7.33 0.84 -11.09
C TYR A 81 6.57 1.83 -10.20
N TYR A 82 7.06 2.07 -9.00
CA TYR A 82 6.65 3.23 -8.22
C TYR A 82 7.85 3.84 -7.52
N PHE A 83 7.83 5.14 -7.34
CA PHE A 83 8.86 5.83 -6.58
C PHE A 83 8.28 6.39 -5.28
N LYS A 84 9.11 6.41 -4.24
CA LYS A 84 8.76 6.97 -2.93
C LYS A 84 9.63 8.16 -2.59
N HIS A 85 8.99 9.20 -2.01
CA HIS A 85 9.69 10.29 -1.37
C HIS A 85 9.01 10.64 -0.03
N GLY A 86 9.73 10.41 1.07
CA GLY A 86 9.12 10.46 2.40
C GLY A 86 8.08 9.34 2.58
N ASN A 87 6.86 9.72 2.91
CA ASN A 87 5.75 8.77 3.11
C ASN A 87 4.85 8.62 1.88
N GLU A 88 5.07 9.41 0.85
CA GLU A 88 4.24 9.43 -0.35
C GLU A 88 4.91 8.67 -1.49
N HIS A 89 4.10 8.16 -2.41
CA HIS A 89 4.58 7.42 -3.57
C HIS A 89 3.65 7.64 -4.75
N GLN A 90 4.20 7.50 -5.97
CA GLN A 90 3.43 7.49 -7.20
C GLN A 90 4.02 6.51 -8.21
N TYR A 91 3.18 6.03 -9.12
CA TYR A 91 3.56 5.07 -10.14
C TYR A 91 4.27 5.74 -11.30
N ILE A 92 5.16 4.97 -11.93
CA ILE A 92 5.92 5.37 -13.12
C ILE A 92 6.10 4.14 -14.01
N TYR A 93 5.82 4.27 -15.30
CA TYR A 93 6.10 3.23 -16.27
C TYR A 93 7.42 3.53 -16.99
N LEU A 94 8.35 2.60 -16.88
CA LEU A 94 9.68 2.74 -17.45
C LEU A 94 9.96 1.64 -18.47
N GLU A 95 10.66 2.03 -19.53
CA GLU A 95 11.19 1.15 -20.55
C GLU A 95 12.72 1.31 -20.65
N PRO A 96 13.43 0.29 -21.18
CA PRO A 96 14.86 0.45 -21.52
C PRO A 96 15.09 1.67 -22.41
N LYS A 97 16.14 2.42 -22.13
CA LYS A 97 16.52 3.64 -22.85
C LYS A 97 15.57 4.85 -22.64
N ASP A 98 14.70 4.80 -21.65
CA ASP A 98 13.97 5.99 -21.22
C ASP A 98 14.88 7.00 -20.52
N SER A 99 14.46 8.26 -20.54
CA SER A 99 15.09 9.35 -19.80
C SER A 99 14.00 10.22 -19.20
N VAL A 100 13.51 9.82 -18.05
CA VAL A 100 12.34 10.44 -17.41
C VAL A 100 12.76 11.33 -16.26
N LEU A 101 12.34 12.58 -16.30
CA LEU A 101 12.57 13.56 -15.25
C LEU A 101 11.24 13.96 -14.62
N ILE A 102 11.19 13.97 -13.28
CA ILE A 102 10.02 14.45 -12.54
C ILE A 102 10.22 15.85 -11.98
N ARG A 103 9.11 16.56 -11.84
CA ARG A 103 9.01 17.77 -11.03
C ARG A 103 7.79 17.64 -10.15
N LEU A 104 7.97 17.81 -8.84
CA LEU A 104 6.89 17.73 -7.87
C LEU A 104 7.13 18.65 -6.69
N ASN A 105 6.03 19.02 -6.00
CA ASN A 105 6.05 19.73 -4.73
C ASN A 105 5.34 18.88 -3.67
N THR A 106 6.05 18.53 -2.59
CA THR A 106 5.51 17.64 -1.55
C THR A 106 4.33 18.20 -0.74
N TRP A 107 3.94 19.45 -0.95
CA TRP A 107 2.73 20.01 -0.34
C TRP A 107 1.44 19.54 -1.05
N ASN A 108 1.54 19.31 -2.38
CA ASN A 108 0.48 18.75 -3.21
C ASN A 108 1.15 17.74 -4.14
N PHE A 109 1.47 16.55 -3.62
CA PHE A 109 2.38 15.61 -4.24
C PHE A 109 1.88 15.18 -5.62
N ASP A 110 0.67 14.63 -5.69
CA ASP A 110 0.12 14.08 -6.92
C ASP A 110 -0.30 15.17 -7.90
N GLU A 111 -0.93 16.25 -7.44
CA GLU A 111 -1.44 17.33 -8.28
C GLU A 111 -0.32 18.17 -8.94
N THR A 112 0.88 18.13 -8.37
CA THR A 112 2.03 18.87 -8.90
C THR A 112 3.04 18.01 -9.63
N LEU A 113 2.85 16.68 -9.60
CA LEU A 113 3.73 15.76 -10.29
C LEU A 113 3.59 15.92 -11.80
N SER A 114 4.70 16.16 -12.46
CA SER A 114 4.80 16.19 -13.91
C SER A 114 6.05 15.48 -14.38
N PHE A 115 5.97 14.89 -15.56
CA PHE A 115 7.05 14.16 -16.18
C PHE A 115 7.53 14.88 -17.44
N SER A 116 8.85 14.82 -17.70
CA SER A 116 9.50 15.34 -18.91
C SER A 116 10.57 14.37 -19.41
N GLY A 117 10.98 14.51 -20.68
CA GLY A 117 11.93 13.62 -21.32
C GLY A 117 11.28 12.43 -22.03
N LYS A 118 12.11 11.45 -22.45
CA LYS A 118 11.63 10.25 -23.15
C LYS A 118 10.86 9.35 -22.20
N GLY A 119 9.62 8.99 -22.51
CA GLY A 119 8.70 8.26 -21.65
C GLY A 119 7.79 9.16 -20.78
N ALA A 120 7.90 10.50 -20.91
CA ALA A 120 7.11 11.42 -20.11
C ALA A 120 5.61 11.38 -20.43
N GLU A 121 5.25 11.27 -21.68
CA GLU A 121 3.86 11.38 -22.15
C GLU A 121 3.00 10.26 -21.56
N ARG A 122 3.49 9.03 -21.58
CA ARG A 122 2.81 7.89 -20.98
C ARG A 122 2.67 8.03 -19.45
N ASN A 123 3.65 8.64 -18.78
CA ASN A 123 3.62 8.82 -17.34
C ASN A 123 2.73 10.01 -16.92
N ASN A 124 2.67 11.08 -17.72
CA ASN A 124 1.71 12.16 -17.52
C ASN A 124 0.28 11.65 -17.66
N LEU A 125 0.01 10.76 -18.62
CA LEU A 125 -1.32 10.17 -18.78
C LEU A 125 -1.69 9.23 -17.60
N LEU A 126 -0.72 8.54 -17.01
CA LEU A 126 -0.98 7.71 -15.82
C LEU A 126 -1.32 8.57 -14.59
N ILE A 127 -0.58 9.65 -14.32
CA ILE A 127 -0.90 10.54 -13.19
C ILE A 127 -2.22 11.29 -13.42
N ASP A 128 -2.50 11.74 -14.63
CA ASP A 128 -3.79 12.34 -14.98
C ASP A 128 -4.95 11.35 -14.72
N SER A 129 -4.76 10.06 -15.09
CA SER A 129 -5.77 9.01 -14.84
C SER A 129 -6.00 8.79 -13.35
N PHE A 130 -4.97 8.87 -12.53
CA PHE A 130 -5.06 8.78 -11.08
C PHE A 130 -5.87 9.96 -10.51
N LEU A 131 -5.51 11.19 -10.84
CA LEU A 131 -6.20 12.40 -10.37
C LEU A 131 -7.67 12.44 -10.83
N GLU A 132 -7.93 11.99 -12.06
CA GLU A 132 -9.29 11.87 -12.57
C GLU A 132 -10.09 10.82 -11.77
N SER A 133 -9.48 9.68 -11.40
CA SER A 133 -10.15 8.66 -10.61
C SER A 133 -10.52 9.14 -9.21
N GLU A 134 -9.68 9.96 -8.57
CA GLU A 134 -10.01 10.60 -7.29
C GLU A 134 -11.20 11.58 -7.40
N LYS A 135 -11.29 12.30 -8.53
CA LYS A 135 -12.43 13.17 -8.81
C LYS A 135 -13.70 12.35 -9.04
N ASP A 136 -13.60 11.31 -9.88
CA ASP A 136 -14.72 10.39 -10.13
C ASP A 136 -15.24 9.78 -8.83
N GLU A 137 -14.37 9.35 -7.92
CA GLU A 137 -14.78 8.78 -6.61
C GLU A 137 -15.63 9.79 -5.81
N LYS A 138 -15.25 11.07 -5.80
CA LYS A 138 -16.02 12.13 -5.13
C LYS A 138 -17.38 12.34 -5.79
N ASP A 139 -17.42 12.36 -7.13
CA ASP A 139 -18.64 12.56 -7.89
C ASP A 139 -19.59 11.36 -7.75
N PHE A 140 -19.05 10.14 -7.84
CA PHE A 140 -19.80 8.89 -7.69
C PHE A 140 -20.31 8.64 -6.28
N TYR A 141 -19.70 9.27 -5.27
CA TYR A 141 -20.25 9.21 -3.92
C TYR A 141 -21.71 9.68 -3.86
N ALA A 142 -22.08 10.72 -4.62
CA ALA A 142 -23.47 11.15 -4.74
C ALA A 142 -24.35 10.12 -5.48
N TYR A 143 -23.80 9.47 -6.51
CA TYR A 143 -24.57 8.54 -7.35
C TYR A 143 -24.91 7.20 -6.65
N TYR A 144 -24.29 6.88 -5.53
CA TYR A 144 -24.69 5.71 -4.73
C TYR A 144 -26.13 5.79 -4.18
N ASP A 145 -26.79 6.96 -4.27
CA ASP A 145 -28.23 7.10 -3.94
C ASP A 145 -29.15 6.67 -5.09
N LEU A 146 -28.62 6.54 -6.31
CA LEU A 146 -29.39 6.20 -7.50
C LEU A 146 -29.75 4.72 -7.53
N PRO A 147 -30.89 4.33 -8.13
CA PRO A 147 -31.19 2.94 -8.42
C PRO A 147 -30.13 2.29 -9.33
N PRO A 148 -29.97 0.94 -9.30
CA PRO A 148 -28.89 0.23 -10.00
C PRO A 148 -28.75 0.60 -11.49
N ASN A 149 -29.85 0.67 -12.22
CA ASN A 149 -29.85 1.02 -13.65
C ASN A 149 -29.36 2.45 -13.89
N LYS A 150 -29.75 3.42 -13.05
CA LYS A 150 -29.32 4.81 -13.17
C LYS A 150 -27.87 5.00 -12.78
N PHE A 151 -27.41 4.29 -11.77
CA PHE A 151 -25.99 4.23 -11.43
C PHE A 151 -25.17 3.64 -12.59
N ARG A 152 -25.64 2.53 -13.19
CA ARG A 152 -24.94 1.90 -14.31
C ARG A 152 -24.86 2.82 -15.54
N GLU A 153 -25.92 3.59 -15.86
CA GLU A 153 -25.89 4.60 -16.91
C GLU A 153 -24.78 5.64 -16.70
N LYS A 154 -24.53 6.07 -15.43
CA LYS A 154 -23.43 6.99 -15.11
C LYS A 154 -22.06 6.34 -15.32
N VAL A 155 -21.91 5.07 -14.87
CA VAL A 155 -20.70 4.31 -15.10
C VAL A 155 -20.43 4.16 -16.60
N ASP A 156 -21.39 3.71 -17.40
CA ASP A 156 -21.24 3.47 -18.83
C ASP A 156 -20.87 4.75 -19.58
N SER A 157 -21.46 5.89 -19.20
CA SER A 157 -21.13 7.19 -19.79
C SER A 157 -19.67 7.60 -19.48
N THR A 158 -19.23 7.43 -18.25
CA THR A 158 -17.86 7.78 -17.85
C THR A 158 -16.86 6.79 -18.46
N GLU A 159 -17.18 5.50 -18.47
CA GLU A 159 -16.37 4.46 -19.09
C GLU A 159 -16.13 4.74 -20.57
N LYS A 160 -17.18 5.15 -21.31
CA LYS A 160 -17.06 5.52 -22.71
C LYS A 160 -16.03 6.64 -22.93
N ILE A 161 -16.12 7.72 -22.15
CA ILE A 161 -15.18 8.86 -22.25
C ILE A 161 -13.74 8.37 -22.02
N LYS A 162 -13.52 7.52 -21.01
CA LYS A 162 -12.18 6.98 -20.69
C LYS A 162 -11.65 6.04 -21.78
N LEU A 163 -12.52 5.21 -22.36
CA LEU A 163 -12.15 4.34 -23.47
C LEU A 163 -11.90 5.10 -24.76
N ASP A 164 -12.65 6.16 -25.05
CA ASP A 164 -12.37 7.05 -26.18
C ASP A 164 -10.96 7.69 -26.02
N ARG A 165 -10.63 8.21 -24.83
CA ARG A 165 -9.27 8.73 -24.52
C ARG A 165 -8.17 7.66 -24.65
N TYR A 166 -8.44 6.43 -24.19
CA TYR A 166 -7.52 5.32 -24.36
C TYR A 166 -7.26 5.03 -25.84
N ASN A 167 -8.32 4.93 -26.65
CA ASN A 167 -8.23 4.62 -28.08
C ASN A 167 -7.50 5.74 -28.84
N ASP A 168 -7.76 7.00 -28.51
CA ASP A 168 -7.07 8.15 -29.09
C ASP A 168 -5.57 8.10 -28.77
N PHE A 169 -5.21 7.79 -27.52
CA PHE A 169 -3.80 7.67 -27.15
C PHE A 169 -3.12 6.53 -27.92
N VAL A 170 -3.69 5.33 -27.93
CA VAL A 170 -3.12 4.17 -28.63
C VAL A 170 -2.97 4.42 -30.12
N SER A 171 -3.93 5.11 -30.72
CA SER A 171 -3.89 5.44 -32.17
C SER A 171 -2.79 6.44 -32.51
N ASN A 172 -2.57 7.42 -31.62
CA ASN A 172 -1.55 8.46 -31.81
C ASN A 172 -0.14 8.01 -31.40
N HIS A 173 -0.04 6.91 -30.63
CA HIS A 173 1.24 6.40 -30.11
C HIS A 173 1.43 4.91 -30.45
N PRO A 174 1.50 4.55 -31.75
CA PRO A 174 1.61 3.15 -32.17
C PRO A 174 2.93 2.47 -31.75
N GLN A 175 3.92 3.25 -31.27
CA GLN A 175 5.19 2.78 -30.73
C GLN A 175 5.06 2.26 -29.30
N GLU A 176 4.00 2.63 -28.58
CA GLU A 176 3.82 2.18 -27.19
C GLU A 176 3.52 0.67 -27.11
N THR A 177 4.03 0.04 -26.08
CA THR A 177 3.94 -1.42 -25.95
C THR A 177 2.53 -1.88 -25.55
N LYS A 178 2.20 -3.12 -25.90
CA LYS A 178 0.96 -3.75 -25.42
C LYS A 178 0.90 -3.85 -23.91
N LYS A 179 2.06 -3.94 -23.25
CA LYS A 179 2.16 -4.02 -21.79
C LYS A 179 1.79 -2.69 -21.15
N TYR A 180 2.34 -1.57 -21.65
CA TYR A 180 1.92 -0.24 -21.24
C TYR A 180 0.42 -0.01 -21.52
N ASN A 181 -0.04 -0.30 -22.73
CA ASN A 181 -1.45 -0.12 -23.10
C ASN A 181 -2.40 -0.89 -22.18
N SER A 182 -2.00 -2.09 -21.72
CA SER A 182 -2.77 -2.85 -20.71
C SER A 182 -2.80 -2.13 -19.35
N VAL A 183 -1.68 -1.57 -18.90
CA VAL A 183 -1.61 -0.79 -17.64
C VAL A 183 -2.45 0.48 -17.75
N LEU A 184 -2.37 1.20 -18.86
CA LEU A 184 -3.18 2.40 -19.11
C LEU A 184 -4.68 2.10 -19.10
N LYS A 185 -5.11 1.02 -19.79
CA LYS A 185 -6.53 0.59 -19.77
C LYS A 185 -6.98 0.31 -18.34
N MET A 186 -6.16 -0.39 -17.55
CA MET A 186 -6.46 -0.63 -16.13
C MET A 186 -6.54 0.65 -15.32
N ALA A 187 -5.59 1.59 -15.49
CA ALA A 187 -5.60 2.88 -14.79
C ALA A 187 -6.88 3.67 -15.05
N LEU A 188 -7.37 3.65 -16.29
CA LEU A 188 -8.55 4.38 -16.69
C LEU A 188 -9.87 3.72 -16.25
N THR A 189 -9.98 2.39 -16.33
CA THR A 189 -11.28 1.70 -16.20
C THR A 189 -11.49 1.00 -14.86
N TYR A 190 -10.46 0.44 -14.23
CA TYR A 190 -10.65 -0.36 -13.03
C TYR A 190 -11.12 0.44 -11.80
N PRO A 191 -10.76 1.73 -11.62
CA PRO A 191 -11.37 2.54 -10.57
C PRO A 191 -12.90 2.65 -10.72
N LEU A 192 -13.43 2.74 -11.95
CA LEU A 192 -14.89 2.71 -12.18
C LEU A 192 -15.49 1.35 -11.82
N TYR A 193 -14.81 0.26 -12.19
CA TYR A 193 -15.28 -1.10 -11.85
C TYR A 193 -15.23 -1.34 -10.33
N THR A 194 -14.27 -0.75 -9.63
CA THR A 194 -14.24 -0.72 -8.16
C THR A 194 -15.49 -0.05 -7.58
N MET A 195 -15.93 1.06 -8.17
CA MET A 195 -17.17 1.73 -7.76
C MET A 195 -18.41 0.87 -8.01
N VAL A 196 -18.45 0.12 -9.13
CA VAL A 196 -19.52 -0.85 -9.42
C VAL A 196 -19.54 -1.97 -8.36
N GLU A 197 -18.38 -2.51 -8.01
CA GLU A 197 -18.30 -3.55 -6.98
C GLU A 197 -18.71 -3.03 -5.60
N ASN A 198 -18.41 -1.79 -5.29
CA ASN A 198 -18.77 -1.16 -4.02
C ASN A 198 -20.22 -0.70 -3.95
N TYR A 199 -20.92 -0.59 -5.10
CA TYR A 199 -22.28 -0.02 -5.17
C TYR A 199 -23.26 -0.69 -4.21
N PRO A 200 -23.40 -2.03 -4.11
CA PRO A 200 -24.42 -2.64 -3.26
C PRO A 200 -24.28 -2.24 -1.79
N MET A 201 -23.06 -2.24 -1.28
CA MET A 201 -22.78 -1.86 0.12
C MET A 201 -22.98 -0.36 0.36
N ALA A 202 -22.50 0.46 -0.56
CA ALA A 202 -22.60 1.92 -0.45
C ALA A 202 -24.04 2.39 -0.60
N HIS A 203 -24.79 1.83 -1.54
CA HIS A 203 -26.22 2.12 -1.76
C HIS A 203 -27.05 1.74 -0.55
N SER A 204 -26.94 0.51 -0.07
CA SER A 204 -27.67 0.05 1.12
C SER A 204 -27.38 0.90 2.36
N ALA A 205 -26.12 1.32 2.54
CA ALA A 205 -25.75 2.19 3.67
C ALA A 205 -26.33 3.60 3.56
N LYS A 206 -26.56 4.12 2.34
CA LYS A 206 -27.09 5.47 2.11
C LYS A 206 -28.61 5.52 2.13
N VAL A 207 -29.25 4.61 1.43
CA VAL A 207 -30.72 4.60 1.28
C VAL A 207 -31.39 4.15 2.56
N ASN A 208 -30.70 3.33 3.38
CA ASN A 208 -31.14 2.89 4.72
C ASN A 208 -32.58 2.35 4.79
N ASP A 209 -33.09 1.77 3.68
CA ASP A 209 -34.45 1.27 3.56
C ASP A 209 -34.61 -0.24 3.87
N GLY A 210 -33.46 -0.89 4.16
CA GLY A 210 -33.40 -2.34 4.45
C GLY A 210 -33.78 -3.23 3.26
N LYS A 211 -33.97 -2.65 2.07
CA LYS A 211 -34.22 -3.36 0.83
C LYS A 211 -32.91 -3.51 0.06
N HIS A 212 -32.70 -4.67 -0.49
CA HIS A 212 -31.66 -4.90 -1.48
C HIS A 212 -32.34 -4.86 -2.86
N ASP A 213 -32.03 -3.82 -3.64
CA ASP A 213 -32.43 -3.79 -5.03
C ASP A 213 -31.88 -5.01 -5.75
N GLU A 214 -32.72 -5.64 -6.58
CA GLU A 214 -32.29 -6.78 -7.37
C GLU A 214 -31.29 -6.29 -8.46
N ILE A 215 -30.04 -6.69 -8.30
CA ILE A 215 -28.96 -6.34 -9.23
C ILE A 215 -28.80 -7.49 -10.22
N ASN A 216 -29.08 -7.24 -11.49
CA ASN A 216 -28.96 -8.22 -12.54
C ASN A 216 -27.47 -8.50 -12.91
N LYS A 217 -27.21 -9.60 -13.62
CA LYS A 217 -25.87 -10.01 -14.03
C LYS A 217 -25.19 -8.96 -14.94
N ASP A 218 -25.94 -8.27 -15.78
CA ASP A 218 -25.39 -7.29 -16.72
C ASP A 218 -24.78 -6.07 -16.04
N PHE A 219 -25.19 -5.79 -14.79
CA PHE A 219 -24.59 -4.77 -13.95
C PHE A 219 -23.07 -5.02 -13.75
N TYR A 220 -22.67 -6.29 -13.73
CA TYR A 220 -21.28 -6.73 -13.52
C TYR A 220 -20.61 -7.24 -14.80
N LYS A 221 -21.05 -6.82 -16.01
CA LYS A 221 -20.52 -7.28 -17.31
C LYS A 221 -18.98 -7.19 -17.42
N HIS A 222 -18.34 -6.23 -16.71
CA HIS A 222 -16.89 -6.07 -16.70
C HIS A 222 -16.13 -7.27 -16.11
N ARG A 223 -16.78 -8.07 -15.26
CA ARG A 223 -16.15 -9.25 -14.61
C ARG A 223 -15.72 -10.33 -15.59
N ASP A 224 -16.39 -10.42 -16.74
CA ASP A 224 -16.11 -11.46 -17.77
C ASP A 224 -14.73 -11.24 -18.44
N GLU A 225 -14.20 -10.00 -18.41
CA GLU A 225 -12.91 -9.63 -19.01
C GLU A 225 -11.75 -9.57 -18.00
N ILE A 226 -12.02 -9.68 -16.71
CA ILE A 226 -11.03 -9.42 -15.67
C ILE A 226 -10.58 -10.71 -14.99
N ILE A 227 -9.27 -10.91 -14.96
CA ILE A 227 -8.62 -12.00 -14.22
C ILE A 227 -8.15 -11.46 -12.87
N LEU A 228 -8.60 -12.09 -11.76
CA LEU A 228 -8.30 -11.65 -10.39
C LEU A 228 -6.91 -12.07 -9.88
N ASP A 229 -6.11 -12.72 -10.69
CA ASP A 229 -4.92 -13.48 -10.25
C ASP A 229 -3.67 -13.09 -11.06
N LYS A 230 -3.37 -11.78 -11.07
CA LYS A 230 -2.15 -11.23 -11.71
C LYS A 230 -1.19 -10.70 -10.65
N ASP A 231 -0.37 -11.58 -10.07
CA ASP A 231 0.62 -11.23 -9.03
C ASP A 231 1.52 -10.06 -9.41
N SER A 232 1.97 -10.07 -10.67
CA SER A 232 2.91 -9.06 -11.17
C SER A 232 2.40 -7.63 -11.15
N ILE A 233 1.10 -7.42 -10.85
CA ILE A 233 0.47 -6.10 -10.84
C ILE A 233 -0.39 -5.85 -9.59
N MET A 234 -0.37 -6.76 -8.60
CA MET A 234 -1.12 -6.61 -7.35
C MET A 234 -0.70 -5.39 -6.52
N TYR A 235 0.49 -4.85 -6.74
CA TYR A 235 0.92 -3.60 -6.10
C TYR A 235 0.33 -2.36 -6.77
N PHE A 236 -0.24 -2.46 -7.98
CA PHE A 236 -0.90 -1.34 -8.66
C PHE A 236 -2.29 -1.08 -8.07
N TYR A 237 -2.52 0.14 -7.58
CA TYR A 237 -3.74 0.50 -6.84
C TYR A 237 -5.02 0.17 -7.61
N ALA A 238 -5.10 0.52 -8.90
CA ALA A 238 -6.30 0.32 -9.71
C ALA A 238 -6.70 -1.15 -9.81
N TYR A 239 -5.72 -2.05 -9.96
CA TYR A 239 -5.96 -3.48 -9.99
C TYR A 239 -6.27 -4.06 -8.62
N ARG A 240 -5.45 -3.74 -7.62
CA ARG A 240 -5.60 -4.26 -6.24
C ARG A 240 -6.95 -3.88 -5.64
N ASP A 241 -7.34 -2.61 -5.76
CA ASP A 241 -8.56 -2.12 -5.15
C ASP A 241 -9.81 -2.72 -5.82
N TYR A 242 -9.74 -2.95 -7.14
CA TYR A 242 -10.76 -3.72 -7.85
C TYR A 242 -10.85 -5.16 -7.32
N VAL A 243 -9.72 -5.88 -7.21
CA VAL A 243 -9.72 -7.27 -6.72
C VAL A 243 -10.31 -7.34 -5.31
N VAL A 244 -9.91 -6.45 -4.42
CA VAL A 244 -10.46 -6.37 -3.05
C VAL A 244 -11.96 -6.14 -3.08
N SER A 245 -12.43 -5.12 -3.81
CA SER A 245 -13.86 -4.78 -3.87
C SER A 245 -14.71 -5.89 -4.48
N ASN A 246 -14.20 -6.57 -5.51
CA ASN A 246 -14.87 -7.73 -6.12
C ASN A 246 -15.05 -8.88 -5.11
N LEU A 247 -13.98 -9.23 -4.37
CA LEU A 247 -14.05 -10.29 -3.36
C LEU A 247 -15.03 -9.94 -2.22
N TYR A 248 -15.01 -8.68 -1.76
CA TYR A 248 -15.94 -8.20 -0.75
C TYR A 248 -17.40 -8.22 -1.25
N ASN A 249 -17.65 -7.78 -2.49
CA ASN A 249 -18.98 -7.78 -3.08
C ASN A 249 -19.56 -9.20 -3.21
N LYS A 250 -18.74 -10.19 -3.62
CA LYS A 250 -19.17 -11.59 -3.69
C LYS A 250 -19.69 -12.12 -2.36
N VAL A 251 -19.07 -11.70 -1.24
CA VAL A 251 -19.53 -12.11 0.10
C VAL A 251 -20.69 -11.26 0.58
N ASN A 252 -20.74 -9.97 0.22
CA ASN A 252 -21.82 -9.07 0.65
C ASN A 252 -23.21 -9.51 0.16
N THR A 253 -23.28 -10.26 -0.94
CA THR A 253 -24.53 -10.85 -1.45
C THR A 253 -25.20 -11.81 -0.46
N SER A 254 -24.47 -12.31 0.55
CA SER A 254 -25.03 -13.13 1.64
C SER A 254 -25.83 -12.35 2.69
N GLY A 255 -25.80 -11.01 2.65
CA GLY A 255 -26.47 -10.14 3.63
C GLY A 255 -25.82 -10.10 5.02
N LEU A 256 -24.61 -10.64 5.17
CA LEU A 256 -23.87 -10.65 6.44
C LEU A 256 -23.31 -9.25 6.74
N ASP A 257 -23.30 -8.88 8.02
CA ASP A 257 -22.60 -7.67 8.49
C ASP A 257 -21.10 -7.80 8.22
N ILE A 258 -20.53 -6.84 7.50
CA ILE A 258 -19.10 -6.77 7.16
C ILE A 258 -18.17 -6.80 8.38
N SER A 259 -18.68 -6.47 9.56
CA SER A 259 -17.95 -6.54 10.83
C SER A 259 -18.07 -7.88 11.54
N SER A 260 -18.91 -8.80 11.04
CA SER A 260 -19.16 -10.10 11.66
C SER A 260 -17.98 -11.08 11.44
N ASP A 261 -17.91 -12.10 12.29
CA ASP A 261 -16.94 -13.19 12.15
C ASP A 261 -17.30 -14.04 10.94
N GLU A 262 -18.60 -14.27 10.70
CA GLU A 262 -19.15 -15.04 9.59
C GLU A 262 -18.76 -14.40 8.24
N PHE A 263 -18.91 -13.08 8.10
CA PHE A 263 -18.46 -12.37 6.91
C PHE A 263 -16.95 -12.58 6.65
N THR A 264 -16.14 -12.49 7.70
CA THR A 264 -14.69 -12.69 7.58
C THR A 264 -14.36 -14.12 7.17
N ILE A 265 -15.03 -15.12 7.73
CA ILE A 265 -14.85 -16.54 7.38
C ILE A 265 -15.19 -16.76 5.90
N ASP A 266 -16.32 -16.25 5.45
CA ASP A 266 -16.75 -16.40 4.05
C ASP A 266 -15.81 -15.64 3.10
N LEU A 267 -15.31 -14.46 3.49
CA LEU A 267 -14.30 -13.75 2.70
C LEU A 267 -12.99 -14.54 2.60
N LEU A 268 -12.51 -15.15 3.68
CA LEU A 268 -11.31 -16.01 3.65
C LEU A 268 -11.51 -17.22 2.71
N LYS A 269 -12.67 -17.86 2.74
CA LYS A 269 -13.00 -18.98 1.83
C LYS A 269 -13.08 -18.50 0.37
N THR A 270 -13.70 -17.35 0.12
CA THR A 270 -13.81 -16.75 -1.22
C THR A 270 -12.43 -16.42 -1.77
N ILE A 271 -11.55 -15.79 -0.99
CA ILE A 271 -10.16 -15.55 -1.39
C ILE A 271 -9.46 -16.86 -1.77
N ALA A 272 -9.62 -17.91 -0.95
CA ALA A 272 -8.97 -19.19 -1.18
C ALA A 272 -9.46 -19.89 -2.47
N SER A 273 -10.72 -19.73 -2.84
CA SER A 273 -11.32 -20.33 -4.05
C SER A 273 -11.04 -19.52 -5.31
N GLU A 274 -11.07 -18.18 -5.24
CA GLU A 274 -10.97 -17.31 -6.41
C GLU A 274 -9.52 -17.02 -6.82
N MET A 275 -8.59 -16.96 -5.85
CA MET A 275 -7.20 -16.63 -6.12
C MET A 275 -6.35 -17.89 -6.29
N LYS A 276 -5.89 -18.14 -7.51
CA LYS A 276 -5.06 -19.31 -7.84
C LYS A 276 -3.60 -19.10 -7.41
N SER A 277 -3.07 -17.90 -7.58
CA SER A 277 -1.71 -17.59 -7.14
C SER A 277 -1.55 -17.77 -5.64
N LYS A 278 -0.50 -18.50 -5.27
CA LYS A 278 -0.20 -18.81 -3.88
C LYS A 278 0.20 -17.57 -3.08
N ASP A 279 0.97 -16.69 -3.70
CA ASP A 279 1.56 -15.54 -3.00
C ASP A 279 0.52 -14.45 -2.76
N SER A 280 -0.21 -14.02 -3.80
CA SER A 280 -1.31 -13.06 -3.65
C SER A 280 -2.41 -13.60 -2.74
N ARG A 281 -2.76 -14.89 -2.86
CA ARG A 281 -3.74 -15.53 -1.99
C ARG A 281 -3.32 -15.46 -0.51
N ASN A 282 -2.10 -15.87 -0.17
CA ASN A 282 -1.61 -15.82 1.21
C ASN A 282 -1.55 -14.39 1.74
N ALA A 283 -1.10 -13.43 0.93
CA ALA A 283 -1.07 -12.01 1.31
C ALA A 283 -2.48 -11.48 1.62
N MET A 284 -3.47 -11.78 0.75
CA MET A 284 -4.86 -11.40 0.96
C MET A 284 -5.50 -12.07 2.17
N LEU A 285 -5.27 -13.37 2.38
CA LEU A 285 -5.73 -14.09 3.57
C LEU A 285 -5.18 -13.47 4.85
N ARG A 286 -3.87 -13.20 4.90
CA ARG A 286 -3.21 -12.52 6.02
C ARG A 286 -3.80 -11.14 6.27
N GLN A 287 -3.91 -10.32 5.23
CA GLN A 287 -4.47 -8.98 5.33
C GLN A 287 -5.89 -9.00 5.87
N THR A 288 -6.71 -9.95 5.42
CA THR A 288 -8.12 -10.10 5.85
C THR A 288 -8.21 -10.43 7.34
N VAL A 289 -7.48 -11.44 7.83
CA VAL A 289 -7.56 -11.83 9.25
C VAL A 289 -6.97 -10.77 10.18
N ILE A 290 -5.91 -10.08 9.77
CA ILE A 290 -5.31 -8.99 10.56
C ILE A 290 -6.27 -7.79 10.60
N THR A 291 -6.89 -7.43 9.47
CA THR A 291 -7.88 -6.34 9.41
C THR A 291 -9.08 -6.65 10.29
N HIS A 292 -9.59 -7.88 10.24
CA HIS A 292 -10.67 -8.35 11.12
C HIS A 292 -10.29 -8.19 12.59
N PHE A 293 -9.09 -8.65 12.98
CA PHE A 293 -8.59 -8.53 14.34
C PHE A 293 -8.60 -7.08 14.84
N TYR A 294 -8.00 -6.16 14.07
CA TYR A 294 -7.94 -4.74 14.46
C TYR A 294 -9.31 -4.05 14.42
N ARG A 295 -10.22 -4.49 13.56
CA ARG A 295 -11.60 -3.98 13.52
C ARG A 295 -12.35 -4.33 14.79
N LYS A 296 -12.21 -5.54 15.31
CA LYS A 296 -12.79 -5.93 16.61
C LYS A 296 -12.22 -5.08 17.75
N SER A 297 -10.95 -4.70 17.71
CA SER A 297 -10.31 -3.82 18.69
C SER A 297 -10.55 -4.28 20.14
N SER A 298 -10.49 -5.59 20.37
CA SER A 298 -10.81 -6.25 21.64
C SER A 298 -9.91 -7.45 21.87
N CYS A 299 -9.72 -7.79 23.16
CA CYS A 299 -9.12 -9.06 23.54
C CYS A 299 -10.12 -10.24 23.52
N ASP A 300 -11.42 -9.95 23.30
CA ASP A 300 -12.45 -10.97 23.12
C ASP A 300 -12.46 -11.41 21.65
N VAL A 301 -11.60 -12.36 21.30
CA VAL A 301 -11.38 -12.82 19.93
C VAL A 301 -12.10 -14.15 19.73
N ASN A 302 -13.00 -14.20 18.73
CA ASN A 302 -13.52 -15.48 18.24
C ASN A 302 -12.42 -16.19 17.43
N ASN A 303 -12.16 -17.46 17.75
CA ASN A 303 -11.11 -18.23 17.11
C ASN A 303 -11.47 -18.69 15.69
N ASP A 304 -12.75 -18.80 15.32
CA ASP A 304 -13.19 -19.46 14.08
C ASP A 304 -12.61 -18.80 12.80
N ALA A 305 -12.56 -17.46 12.76
CA ALA A 305 -11.94 -16.75 11.64
C ALA A 305 -10.43 -17.00 11.57
N PHE A 306 -9.75 -17.10 12.72
CA PHE A 306 -8.31 -17.40 12.78
C PHE A 306 -8.03 -18.85 12.42
N ASP A 307 -8.82 -19.80 12.89
CA ASP A 307 -8.69 -21.21 12.55
C ASP A 307 -8.95 -21.43 11.06
N THR A 308 -9.94 -20.74 10.48
CA THR A 308 -10.18 -20.72 9.03
C THR A 308 -8.94 -20.20 8.28
N TYR A 309 -8.37 -19.08 8.71
CA TYR A 309 -7.14 -18.55 8.12
C TYR A 309 -5.98 -19.57 8.23
N LEU A 310 -5.73 -20.13 9.40
CA LEU A 310 -4.64 -21.08 9.63
C LEU A 310 -4.77 -22.34 8.78
N ASN A 311 -6.00 -22.77 8.47
CA ASN A 311 -6.27 -23.91 7.60
C ASN A 311 -6.06 -23.57 6.11
N LEU A 312 -6.45 -22.37 5.66
CA LEU A 312 -6.40 -21.97 4.26
C LEU A 312 -5.03 -21.43 3.82
N SER A 313 -4.30 -20.76 4.70
CA SER A 313 -2.99 -20.21 4.37
C SER A 313 -1.94 -21.33 4.26
N SER A 314 -1.03 -21.20 3.30
CA SER A 314 0.13 -22.11 3.16
C SER A 314 1.46 -21.44 3.56
N ASN A 315 1.46 -20.14 3.91
CA ASN A 315 2.66 -19.40 4.29
C ASN A 315 2.95 -19.59 5.78
N GLN A 316 4.06 -20.25 6.11
CA GLN A 316 4.42 -20.59 7.50
C GLN A 316 4.82 -19.37 8.34
N GLU A 317 5.50 -18.37 7.72
CA GLU A 317 5.89 -17.15 8.41
C GLU A 317 4.65 -16.32 8.80
N ASP A 318 3.70 -16.18 7.87
CA ASP A 318 2.44 -15.50 8.12
C ASP A 318 1.59 -16.23 9.18
N LYS A 319 1.56 -17.57 9.15
CA LYS A 319 0.91 -18.37 10.19
C LYS A 319 1.53 -18.14 11.57
N LYS A 320 2.87 -18.09 11.64
CA LYS A 320 3.60 -17.80 12.87
C LYS A 320 3.27 -16.42 13.42
N LEU A 321 3.22 -15.40 12.54
CA LEU A 321 2.82 -14.05 12.91
C LEU A 321 1.42 -14.01 13.55
N VAL A 322 0.43 -14.61 12.89
CA VAL A 322 -0.97 -14.65 13.36
C VAL A 322 -1.10 -15.48 14.64
N THR A 323 -0.39 -16.61 14.76
CA THR A 323 -0.35 -17.42 15.99
C THR A 323 0.25 -16.64 17.16
N ASN A 324 1.32 -15.87 16.91
CA ASN A 324 1.91 -14.99 17.91
C ASN A 324 0.94 -13.90 18.35
N LEU A 325 0.19 -13.32 17.40
CA LEU A 325 -0.84 -12.33 17.69
C LEU A 325 -1.91 -12.87 18.64
N LEU A 326 -2.41 -14.09 18.38
CA LEU A 326 -3.37 -14.77 19.27
C LEU A 326 -2.77 -15.10 20.65
N ARG A 327 -1.50 -15.49 20.71
CA ARG A 327 -0.79 -15.72 21.97
C ARG A 327 -0.68 -14.44 22.78
N ASP A 328 -0.33 -13.34 22.14
CA ASP A 328 -0.19 -12.02 22.75
C ASP A 328 -1.53 -11.56 23.38
N VAL A 329 -2.65 -11.83 22.71
CA VAL A 329 -3.99 -11.52 23.25
C VAL A 329 -4.27 -12.27 24.55
N LYS A 330 -3.96 -13.56 24.60
CA LYS A 330 -4.26 -14.43 25.74
C LYS A 330 -3.36 -14.13 26.96
N ARG A 331 -2.19 -13.50 26.75
CA ARG A 331 -1.19 -13.27 27.82
C ARG A 331 -1.59 -12.17 28.79
N ILE A 332 -2.34 -11.15 28.35
CA ILE A 332 -2.86 -10.09 29.22
C ILE A 332 -4.38 -10.18 29.23
N GLN A 333 -4.96 -10.33 30.41
CA GLN A 333 -6.39 -10.51 30.57
C GLN A 333 -7.09 -9.22 31.05
N LYS A 334 -8.29 -8.98 30.55
CA LYS A 334 -9.19 -7.95 31.01
C LYS A 334 -9.57 -8.19 32.50
N GLY A 335 -9.62 -7.13 33.28
CA GLY A 335 -10.00 -7.22 34.69
C GLY A 335 -8.84 -7.60 35.63
N VAL A 336 -7.65 -7.91 35.11
CA VAL A 336 -6.44 -8.24 35.91
C VAL A 336 -5.54 -7.00 36.00
N LYS A 337 -4.82 -6.83 37.11
CA LYS A 337 -3.79 -5.78 37.23
C LYS A 337 -2.65 -6.03 36.26
N ILE A 338 -2.22 -4.96 35.58
CA ILE A 338 -1.08 -5.09 34.67
C ILE A 338 0.18 -5.53 35.44
N GLU A 339 0.87 -6.52 34.90
CA GLU A 339 2.18 -6.95 35.43
C GLU A 339 3.19 -5.81 35.28
N ASP A 340 4.17 -5.74 36.18
CA ASP A 340 5.21 -4.74 36.07
C ASP A 340 6.28 -5.15 35.06
N PHE A 341 6.69 -4.18 34.24
CA PHE A 341 7.79 -4.31 33.30
C PHE A 341 8.51 -2.97 33.12
N ASN A 342 9.75 -3.02 32.69
CA ASN A 342 10.54 -1.83 32.46
C ASN A 342 10.34 -1.31 31.05
N ILE A 343 10.25 0.02 30.94
CA ILE A 343 10.33 0.82 29.73
C ILE A 343 11.44 1.86 29.93
N THR A 344 12.08 2.28 28.83
CA THR A 344 13.22 3.20 28.91
C THR A 344 12.85 4.53 28.26
N ASP A 345 13.07 5.64 28.95
CA ASP A 345 12.86 6.97 28.38
C ASP A 345 14.02 7.41 27.47
N TYR A 346 13.82 8.47 26.71
CA TYR A 346 14.84 8.98 25.79
C TYR A 346 16.06 9.64 26.44
N ASN A 347 16.09 9.72 27.79
CA ASN A 347 17.27 10.02 28.60
C ASN A 347 17.96 8.73 29.08
N LYS A 348 17.60 7.56 28.55
CA LYS A 348 18.14 6.25 28.90
C LYS A 348 17.84 5.81 30.33
N THR A 349 16.80 6.36 30.95
CA THR A 349 16.41 5.97 32.32
C THR A 349 15.35 4.86 32.27
N LYS A 350 15.63 3.72 32.90
CA LYS A 350 14.64 2.63 33.07
C LYS A 350 13.58 3.03 34.07
N ARG A 351 12.32 2.82 33.74
CA ARG A 351 11.15 3.11 34.57
C ARG A 351 10.21 1.92 34.61
N SER A 352 9.68 1.61 35.78
CA SER A 352 8.59 0.66 35.95
C SER A 352 7.31 1.22 35.31
N ILE A 353 6.60 0.41 34.51
CA ILE A 353 5.32 0.84 33.93
C ILE A 353 4.31 1.20 35.02
N LYS A 354 4.29 0.47 36.15
CA LYS A 354 3.40 0.78 37.28
C LYS A 354 3.64 2.18 37.83
N SER A 355 4.89 2.63 37.90
CA SER A 355 5.21 3.98 38.33
C SER A 355 4.73 5.04 37.34
N VAL A 356 4.85 4.78 36.05
CA VAL A 356 4.47 5.69 34.97
C VAL A 356 2.95 5.89 34.89
N ILE A 357 2.16 4.83 35.11
CA ILE A 357 0.68 4.87 35.00
C ILE A 357 -0.03 5.15 36.32
N LYS A 358 0.70 5.29 37.42
CA LYS A 358 0.16 5.41 38.80
C LYS A 358 -0.96 6.44 38.89
N ASN A 359 -2.13 6.02 39.40
CA ASN A 359 -3.31 6.85 39.69
C ASN A 359 -3.89 7.57 38.43
N LYS A 360 -3.64 7.09 37.23
CA LYS A 360 -4.15 7.66 35.98
C LYS A 360 -4.84 6.60 35.11
N ASN A 361 -6.01 6.92 34.60
CA ASN A 361 -6.55 6.20 33.46
C ASN A 361 -5.57 6.35 32.28
N THR A 362 -5.13 5.26 31.69
CA THR A 362 -4.01 5.26 30.74
C THR A 362 -4.34 4.53 29.45
N VAL A 363 -3.99 5.15 28.34
CA VAL A 363 -3.86 4.53 27.01
C VAL A 363 -2.38 4.23 26.81
N LEU A 364 -2.01 2.98 26.99
CA LEU A 364 -0.65 2.48 26.74
C LEU A 364 -0.59 1.88 25.34
N TYR A 365 0.13 2.55 24.42
CA TYR A 365 0.22 2.08 23.04
C TYR A 365 1.65 1.72 22.66
N PHE A 366 1.79 0.48 22.17
CA PHE A 366 3.01 -0.05 21.58
C PHE A 366 2.98 0.20 20.09
N TRP A 367 4.05 0.72 19.52
CA TRP A 367 4.10 1.10 18.12
C TRP A 367 5.41 0.70 17.45
N ASN A 368 5.32 0.55 16.13
CA ASN A 368 6.42 0.23 15.24
C ASN A 368 6.21 0.99 13.93
N SER A 369 7.24 1.64 13.42
CA SER A 369 7.19 2.43 12.17
C SER A 369 6.93 1.59 10.91
N GLU A 370 7.14 0.27 10.97
CA GLU A 370 6.79 -0.64 9.87
C GLU A 370 5.28 -0.77 9.64
N TYR A 371 4.47 -0.60 10.70
CA TYR A 371 3.00 -0.76 10.63
C TYR A 371 2.23 0.54 10.74
N MET A 372 2.82 1.58 11.32
CA MET A 372 2.14 2.86 11.54
C MET A 372 3.11 4.02 11.36
N SER A 373 2.77 4.98 10.51
CA SER A 373 3.59 6.19 10.36
C SER A 373 3.58 7.04 11.63
N LYS A 374 4.69 7.70 11.90
CA LYS A 374 4.85 8.58 13.07
C LYS A 374 3.88 9.76 13.02
N ASP A 375 3.61 10.29 11.83
CA ASP A 375 2.65 11.39 11.64
C ASP A 375 1.23 10.96 11.98
N TYR A 376 0.80 9.80 11.49
CA TYR A 376 -0.50 9.23 11.82
C TYR A 376 -0.67 9.05 13.34
N ILE A 377 0.34 8.47 14.02
CA ILE A 377 0.30 8.29 15.47
C ILE A 377 0.20 9.66 16.18
N ALA A 378 1.01 10.64 15.74
CA ALA A 378 1.04 11.97 16.33
C ALA A 378 -0.32 12.66 16.23
N ASP A 379 -0.92 12.68 15.05
CA ASP A 379 -2.22 13.32 14.83
C ASP A 379 -3.34 12.60 15.60
N ARG A 380 -3.29 11.26 15.61
CA ARG A 380 -4.26 10.46 16.34
C ARG A 380 -4.18 10.67 17.85
N ILE A 381 -2.97 10.65 18.42
CA ILE A 381 -2.75 10.90 19.86
C ILE A 381 -3.11 12.34 20.24
N LYS A 382 -2.76 13.32 19.42
CA LYS A 382 -3.14 14.73 19.62
C LYS A 382 -4.66 14.89 19.66
N TYR A 383 -5.37 14.25 18.73
CA TYR A 383 -6.83 14.29 18.70
C TYR A 383 -7.45 13.62 19.93
N LEU A 384 -7.01 12.39 20.26
CA LEU A 384 -7.54 11.63 21.39
C LEU A 384 -7.24 12.31 22.74
N SER A 385 -6.04 12.86 22.95
CA SER A 385 -5.67 13.55 24.17
C SER A 385 -6.46 14.86 24.37
N LYS A 386 -6.79 15.57 23.27
CA LYS A 386 -7.66 16.75 23.33
C LYS A 386 -9.10 16.38 23.74
N LYS A 387 -9.60 15.24 23.27
CA LYS A 387 -10.94 14.75 23.62
C LYS A 387 -11.03 14.15 25.03
N HIS A 388 -9.92 13.60 25.54
CA HIS A 388 -9.85 12.90 26.83
C HIS A 388 -8.72 13.46 27.71
N PRO A 389 -8.80 14.73 28.17
CA PRO A 389 -7.69 15.42 28.83
C PRO A 389 -7.30 14.81 30.19
N THR A 390 -8.18 14.04 30.83
CA THR A 390 -7.91 13.35 32.11
C THR A 390 -7.19 12.01 31.93
N VAL A 391 -7.06 11.52 30.70
CA VAL A 391 -6.44 10.23 30.37
C VAL A 391 -4.97 10.44 30.00
N LYS A 392 -4.10 9.62 30.54
CA LYS A 392 -2.67 9.62 30.21
C LYS A 392 -2.43 8.77 28.97
N PHE A 393 -1.69 9.33 28.01
CA PHE A 393 -1.23 8.59 26.81
C PHE A 393 0.25 8.27 26.97
N VAL A 394 0.62 7.00 26.85
CA VAL A 394 1.99 6.49 27.00
C VAL A 394 2.36 5.69 25.76
N GLY A 395 3.30 6.20 24.99
CA GLY A 395 3.79 5.54 23.78
C GLY A 395 5.07 4.77 24.03
N VAL A 396 5.12 3.52 23.59
CA VAL A 396 6.29 2.66 23.74
C VAL A 396 6.67 2.10 22.37
N LYS A 397 7.84 2.45 21.89
CA LYS A 397 8.41 1.90 20.65
C LYS A 397 8.91 0.48 20.89
N ILE A 398 8.55 -0.46 20.02
CA ILE A 398 8.85 -1.90 20.22
C ILE A 398 9.99 -2.42 19.34
N LEU A 399 10.32 -1.76 18.24
CA LEU A 399 11.40 -2.15 17.31
C LEU A 399 12.10 -0.91 16.74
N GLY A 400 13.28 -1.14 16.15
CA GLY A 400 14.05 -0.15 15.42
C GLY A 400 14.99 0.68 16.30
N ASP A 401 15.53 1.75 15.74
CA ASP A 401 16.48 2.64 16.40
C ASP A 401 15.84 3.32 17.62
N HIS A 402 16.49 3.22 18.77
CA HIS A 402 16.03 3.81 20.03
C HIS A 402 16.16 5.34 20.06
N THR A 403 16.92 5.95 19.15
CA THR A 403 16.98 7.41 19.00
C THR A 403 15.78 7.95 18.22
N ASP A 404 15.10 7.12 17.46
CA ASP A 404 13.97 7.48 16.62
C ASP A 404 12.68 7.64 17.47
N ARG A 405 12.13 8.84 17.49
CA ARG A 405 10.93 9.24 18.26
C ARG A 405 9.92 9.97 17.41
N ILE A 406 8.73 10.20 17.97
CA ILE A 406 7.67 11.00 17.33
C ILE A 406 7.82 12.45 17.76
N TYR A 407 8.35 13.32 16.90
CA TYR A 407 8.69 14.71 17.25
C TYR A 407 7.48 15.59 17.62
N LYS A 408 6.30 15.27 17.13
CA LYS A 408 5.06 16.03 17.38
C LYS A 408 4.35 15.65 18.70
N ILE A 409 4.91 14.73 19.49
CA ILE A 409 4.39 14.29 20.80
C ILE A 409 5.40 14.63 21.89
N ASP A 410 4.91 15.02 23.09
CA ASP A 410 5.76 15.29 24.25
C ASP A 410 6.67 14.08 24.55
N ILE A 411 7.97 14.33 24.60
CA ILE A 411 8.99 13.30 24.84
C ILE A 411 8.81 12.60 26.19
N LYS A 412 8.24 13.28 27.20
CA LYS A 412 7.97 12.72 28.53
C LYS A 412 6.90 11.63 28.52
N SER A 413 6.14 11.52 27.41
CA SER A 413 5.12 10.48 27.19
C SER A 413 5.61 9.37 26.28
N GLN A 414 6.89 9.38 25.87
CA GLN A 414 7.46 8.45 24.92
C GLN A 414 8.58 7.63 25.54
N TYR A 415 8.57 6.35 25.23
CA TYR A 415 9.50 5.34 25.73
C TYR A 415 9.83 4.35 24.62
N TYR A 416 10.82 3.51 24.88
CA TYR A 416 11.14 2.36 24.05
C TYR A 416 11.37 1.10 24.92
N LEU A 417 11.29 -0.09 24.28
CA LEU A 417 11.55 -1.37 24.94
C LEU A 417 12.98 -1.80 24.75
N GLU A 418 13.63 -2.15 25.84
CA GLU A 418 14.88 -2.91 25.83
C GLU A 418 14.63 -4.39 25.58
N ALA A 419 15.64 -5.12 25.08
CA ALA A 419 15.53 -6.54 24.79
C ALA A 419 15.18 -7.39 26.03
N ASP A 420 15.63 -6.96 27.23
CA ASP A 420 15.40 -7.62 28.52
C ASP A 420 14.04 -7.31 29.15
N SER A 421 13.23 -6.43 28.56
CA SER A 421 11.92 -6.08 29.11
C SER A 421 10.96 -7.26 29.10
N LYS A 422 10.31 -7.52 30.28
CA LYS A 422 9.26 -8.52 30.41
C LYS A 422 8.08 -8.31 29.45
N ALA A 423 7.87 -7.06 28.95
CA ALA A 423 6.83 -6.79 27.97
C ALA A 423 7.01 -7.59 26.67
N ASN A 424 8.23 -7.99 26.32
CA ASN A 424 8.47 -8.81 25.13
C ASN A 424 7.75 -10.17 25.18
N SER A 425 7.34 -10.65 26.36
CA SER A 425 6.59 -11.90 26.52
C SER A 425 5.14 -11.83 26.01
N PHE A 426 4.58 -10.62 25.85
CA PHE A 426 3.23 -10.40 25.32
C PHE A 426 3.21 -9.49 24.06
N LEU A 427 4.37 -9.29 23.45
CA LEU A 427 4.56 -8.57 22.18
C LEU A 427 5.31 -9.45 21.18
N THR A 428 5.02 -10.76 21.19
CA THR A 428 5.76 -11.75 20.38
C THR A 428 5.48 -11.62 18.90
N SER A 429 4.31 -11.07 18.52
CA SER A 429 3.94 -10.72 17.14
C SER A 429 4.67 -9.50 16.61
N LYS A 430 5.22 -8.64 17.50
CA LYS A 430 5.80 -7.33 17.15
C LYS A 430 4.83 -6.36 16.46
N MET A 431 3.55 -6.69 16.48
CA MET A 431 2.51 -5.83 15.90
C MET A 431 2.07 -4.73 16.89
N PRO A 432 1.57 -3.57 16.37
CA PRO A 432 1.04 -2.51 17.20
C PRO A 432 -0.05 -3.01 18.16
N ARG A 433 -0.03 -2.51 19.38
CA ARG A 433 -0.98 -2.92 20.43
C ARG A 433 -1.32 -1.74 21.31
N THR A 434 -2.60 -1.61 21.70
CA THR A 434 -3.02 -0.62 22.68
C THR A 434 -3.69 -1.33 23.84
N ILE A 435 -3.24 -1.02 25.06
CA ILE A 435 -3.80 -1.53 26.32
C ILE A 435 -4.46 -0.37 27.04
N LEU A 436 -5.73 -0.52 27.38
CA LEU A 436 -6.47 0.44 28.18
C LEU A 436 -6.43 0.02 29.66
N ILE A 437 -5.96 0.92 30.52
CA ILE A 437 -5.70 0.63 31.94
C ILE A 437 -6.43 1.69 32.78
N ASN A 438 -7.21 1.27 33.77
CA ASN A 438 -7.90 2.18 34.66
C ASN A 438 -6.94 2.76 35.72
N LYS A 439 -7.38 3.81 36.46
CA LYS A 439 -6.60 4.50 37.49
C LYS A 439 -6.10 3.58 38.64
N LYS A 440 -6.73 2.40 38.85
CA LYS A 440 -6.33 1.40 39.85
C LYS A 440 -5.30 0.39 39.29
N GLY A 441 -4.91 0.51 38.01
CA GLY A 441 -3.95 -0.37 37.33
C GLY A 441 -4.54 -1.64 36.75
N TYR A 442 -5.88 -1.77 36.67
CA TYR A 442 -6.53 -2.92 36.03
C TYR A 442 -6.70 -2.71 34.54
N VAL A 443 -6.46 -3.75 33.78
CA VAL A 443 -6.65 -3.77 32.32
C VAL A 443 -8.15 -3.75 31.99
N ALA A 444 -8.60 -2.72 31.31
CA ALA A 444 -9.97 -2.59 30.83
C ALA A 444 -10.15 -3.20 29.42
N ASN A 445 -9.12 -3.06 28.56
CA ASN A 445 -9.02 -3.72 27.27
C ASN A 445 -7.54 -4.06 27.01
N ALA A 446 -7.24 -5.31 26.76
CA ALA A 446 -5.87 -5.77 26.57
C ALA A 446 -5.37 -5.65 25.13
N TYR A 447 -6.26 -5.40 24.15
CA TYR A 447 -5.90 -5.28 22.74
C TYR A 447 -6.85 -4.32 21.99
N ALA A 448 -6.89 -3.07 22.43
CA ALA A 448 -7.55 -2.00 21.67
C ALA A 448 -6.71 -1.63 20.44
N SER A 449 -7.30 -0.95 19.47
CA SER A 449 -6.61 -0.41 18.31
C SER A 449 -6.76 1.10 18.22
N LEU A 450 -5.65 1.83 18.10
CA LEU A 450 -5.67 3.28 17.87
C LEU A 450 -6.39 3.66 16.58
N THR A 451 -6.40 2.76 15.58
CA THR A 451 -7.04 2.99 14.27
C THR A 451 -8.55 2.73 14.32
N SER A 452 -9.04 1.97 15.31
CA SER A 452 -10.46 1.64 15.41
C SER A 452 -11.33 2.84 15.71
N ARG A 453 -12.51 2.88 15.09
CA ARG A 453 -13.58 3.82 15.44
C ARG A 453 -14.10 3.61 16.87
N ASN A 454 -13.99 2.39 17.40
CA ASN A 454 -14.46 2.05 18.74
C ASN A 454 -13.58 2.59 19.87
N ILE A 455 -12.35 3.06 19.58
CA ILE A 455 -11.40 3.53 20.60
C ILE A 455 -11.97 4.66 21.45
N TYR A 456 -12.81 5.55 20.89
CA TYR A 456 -13.45 6.64 21.62
C TYR A 456 -14.32 6.13 22.74
N LYS A 457 -15.29 5.28 22.43
CA LYS A 457 -16.21 4.68 23.42
C LYS A 457 -15.43 3.87 24.46
N GLN A 458 -14.36 3.19 24.05
CA GLN A 458 -13.51 2.40 24.95
C GLN A 458 -12.73 3.28 25.92
N ILE A 459 -12.23 4.46 25.50
CA ILE A 459 -11.55 5.40 26.38
C ILE A 459 -12.56 6.09 27.30
N GLU A 460 -13.74 6.48 26.81
CA GLU A 460 -14.81 7.04 27.63
C GLU A 460 -15.20 6.12 28.78
N SER A 461 -15.31 4.81 28.51
CA SER A 461 -15.61 3.81 29.53
C SER A 461 -14.56 3.71 30.66
N LEU A 462 -13.32 4.15 30.44
CA LEU A 462 -12.30 4.27 31.49
C LEU A 462 -12.58 5.43 32.46
N THR A 463 -13.25 6.48 32.02
CA THR A 463 -13.46 7.69 32.80
C THR A 463 -14.78 7.67 33.59
N GLN A 464 -15.72 6.81 33.20
CA GLN A 464 -17.04 6.69 33.82
C GLN A 464 -17.08 5.75 35.04
N LYS A 465 -16.03 5.02 35.33
CA LYS A 465 -15.84 4.12 36.47
C LYS A 465 -14.69 4.60 37.37
#